data_fceaf9090d162cccfb129ed8af946009
#
_entry.id   fceaf9090d162cccfb129ed8af946009
#
_cell.length_a   1.000
_cell.length_b   1.000
_cell.length_c   1.000
_cell.angle_alpha   90.00
_cell.angle_beta   90.00
_cell.angle_gamma   90.00
#
_symmetry.space_group_name_H-M   'P 1'
#
loop_
_entity.id
_entity.type
_entity.pdbx_description
1 polymer ?
#
loop_
_entity_poly.entity_id
_entity_poly.type
_entity_poly.pdbx_seq_one_letter_code
_entity_poly.pdbx_strand_id
1 'polypeptide(L)'
;FETLAGTWQSVDGFVNLAGYNSALTPIGETATDYFDEITGGNLRGAFLAARAVLPLMSEGGAVVHVASGLAAHVRPGYGTYSASKAGLIALTKTFAVENAPRVRFNAVAPGLVDTAFLRGGTGRSQEDGDSIVPLDAYRAMTPMKRLALPEDIVGPIDFLLSPASGFMTGQVLWVNGGGYMP
;
A
#
# COMPACT_ATOMS: atom_id res chain seq x y z
N PHE A 1 6.27 0.72 18.73
CA PHE A 1 5.33 1.79 19.12
C PHE A 1 5.45 2.15 20.60
N GLU A 2 5.66 1.21 21.50
CA GLU A 2 5.90 1.51 22.93
C GLU A 2 7.06 2.50 23.14
N THR A 3 8.16 2.32 22.42
CA THR A 3 9.31 3.24 22.42
C THR A 3 8.92 4.63 21.91
N LEU A 4 8.09 4.71 20.87
CA LEU A 4 7.62 5.99 20.32
C LEU A 4 6.70 6.71 21.30
N ALA A 5 5.80 5.99 21.96
CA ALA A 5 4.91 6.54 22.98
C ALA A 5 5.67 7.16 24.16
N GLY A 6 6.87 6.64 24.46
CA GLY A 6 7.75 7.23 25.48
C GLY A 6 8.53 8.46 25.01
N THR A 7 8.58 8.73 23.69
CA THR A 7 9.41 9.78 23.09
C THR A 7 8.57 10.92 22.52
N TRP A 8 7.43 10.61 21.91
CA TRP A 8 6.55 11.57 21.24
C TRP A 8 5.23 11.72 21.99
N GLN A 9 4.77 12.95 22.14
CA GLN A 9 3.47 13.23 22.77
C GLN A 9 2.32 12.84 21.85
N SER A 10 2.49 13.02 20.54
CA SER A 10 1.48 12.67 19.51
C SER A 10 2.12 12.48 18.15
N VAL A 11 1.34 11.90 17.22
CA VAL A 11 1.68 11.66 15.81
C VAL A 11 0.59 12.28 14.95
N ASP A 12 0.95 13.22 14.06
CA ASP A 12 -0.01 13.90 13.19
C ASP A 12 -0.26 13.12 11.90
N GLY A 13 0.73 12.37 11.43
CA GLY A 13 0.65 11.58 10.21
C GLY A 13 1.34 10.23 10.33
N PHE A 14 0.70 9.19 9.80
CA PHE A 14 1.30 7.86 9.71
C PHE A 14 1.14 7.28 8.31
N VAL A 15 2.24 6.84 7.71
CA VAL A 15 2.24 6.18 6.39
C VAL A 15 2.70 4.74 6.56
N ASN A 16 1.87 3.80 6.13
CA ASN A 16 2.26 2.39 6.07
C ASN A 16 2.64 2.00 4.64
N LEU A 17 3.93 1.93 4.39
CA LEU A 17 4.55 1.47 3.14
C LEU A 17 4.93 -0.02 3.18
N ALA A 18 4.78 -0.68 4.32
CA ALA A 18 5.20 -2.06 4.48
C ALA A 18 4.40 -2.99 3.57
N GLY A 19 5.13 -3.86 2.89
CA GLY A 19 4.52 -4.88 2.03
C GLY A 19 5.51 -5.42 1.01
N TYR A 20 5.26 -6.65 0.58
CA TYR A 20 6.11 -7.33 -0.40
C TYR A 20 5.33 -8.42 -1.16
N ASN A 21 5.93 -8.88 -2.26
CA ASN A 21 5.54 -10.06 -3.00
C ASN A 21 6.82 -10.72 -3.52
N SER A 22 7.05 -11.97 -3.18
CA SER A 22 8.33 -12.65 -3.47
C SER A 22 8.22 -13.71 -4.56
N ALA A 23 7.00 -14.07 -5.00
CA ALA A 23 6.81 -15.06 -6.06
C ALA A 23 5.55 -14.77 -6.88
N LEU A 24 5.53 -15.29 -8.10
CA LEU A 24 4.36 -15.35 -8.98
C LEU A 24 3.94 -16.80 -9.10
N THR A 25 2.83 -17.18 -8.46
CA THR A 25 2.34 -18.56 -8.43
C THR A 25 0.83 -18.57 -8.71
N PRO A 26 0.34 -19.44 -9.61
CA PRO A 26 -1.10 -19.64 -9.78
C PRO A 26 -1.76 -19.93 -8.44
N ILE A 27 -2.93 -19.34 -8.19
CA ILE A 27 -3.55 -19.41 -6.86
C ILE A 27 -3.86 -20.85 -6.41
N GLY A 28 -4.21 -21.74 -7.34
CA GLY A 28 -4.44 -23.15 -7.05
C GLY A 28 -3.19 -23.95 -6.71
N GLU A 29 -2.00 -23.41 -6.98
CA GLU A 29 -0.69 -24.03 -6.71
C GLU A 29 0.04 -23.33 -5.54
N THR A 30 -0.56 -22.28 -4.99
CA THR A 30 0.05 -21.50 -3.92
C THR A 30 0.10 -22.33 -2.63
N ALA A 31 1.29 -22.51 -2.07
CA ALA A 31 1.47 -23.16 -0.78
C ALA A 31 0.83 -22.32 0.34
N THR A 32 0.21 -22.97 1.32
CA THR A 32 -0.46 -22.30 2.46
C THR A 32 0.51 -21.42 3.23
N ASP A 33 1.73 -21.88 3.49
CA ASP A 33 2.75 -21.11 4.21
C ASP A 33 3.12 -19.80 3.47
N TYR A 34 3.19 -19.85 2.13
CA TYR A 34 3.42 -18.65 1.34
C TYR A 34 2.22 -17.70 1.37
N PHE A 35 0.99 -18.25 1.33
CA PHE A 35 -0.22 -17.45 1.50
C PHE A 35 -0.23 -16.74 2.86
N ASP A 36 0.08 -17.46 3.93
CA ASP A 36 0.12 -16.94 5.29
C ASP A 36 1.25 -15.91 5.47
N GLU A 37 2.42 -16.13 4.87
CA GLU A 37 3.53 -15.18 4.90
C GLU A 37 3.12 -13.84 4.27
N ILE A 38 2.59 -13.84 3.05
CA ILE A 38 2.23 -12.62 2.32
C ILE A 38 1.06 -11.90 2.99
N THR A 39 0.02 -12.63 3.39
CA THR A 39 -1.14 -12.01 4.09
C THR A 39 -0.75 -11.56 5.50
N GLY A 40 0.12 -12.29 6.17
CA GLY A 40 0.69 -11.94 7.46
C GLY A 40 1.47 -10.63 7.41
N GLY A 41 2.36 -10.47 6.42
CA GLY A 41 3.16 -9.25 6.24
C GLY A 41 2.33 -8.07 5.77
N ASN A 42 1.58 -8.24 4.68
CA ASN A 42 0.91 -7.13 4.00
C ASN A 42 -0.41 -6.68 4.66
N LEU A 43 -1.20 -7.61 5.19
CA LEU A 43 -2.53 -7.32 5.73
C LEU A 43 -2.51 -7.29 7.27
N ARG A 44 -2.11 -8.41 7.91
CA ARG A 44 -2.06 -8.47 9.37
C ARG A 44 -1.05 -7.47 9.94
N GLY A 45 0.12 -7.32 9.31
CA GLY A 45 1.13 -6.34 9.70
C GLY A 45 0.60 -4.91 9.64
N ALA A 46 -0.10 -4.54 8.57
CA ALA A 46 -0.73 -3.23 8.43
C ALA A 46 -1.81 -2.98 9.49
N PHE A 47 -2.66 -3.98 9.77
CA PHE A 47 -3.65 -3.92 10.87
C PHE A 47 -2.97 -3.66 12.21
N LEU A 48 -1.91 -4.41 12.55
CA LEU A 48 -1.21 -4.26 13.82
C LEU A 48 -0.56 -2.88 13.95
N ALA A 49 0.05 -2.37 12.86
CA ALA A 49 0.68 -1.05 12.85
C ALA A 49 -0.35 0.07 13.03
N ALA A 50 -1.47 0.02 12.27
CA ALA A 50 -2.55 1.00 12.40
C ALA A 50 -3.17 0.99 13.80
N ARG A 51 -3.46 -0.20 14.36
CA ARG A 51 -3.97 -0.35 15.71
C ARG A 51 -3.01 0.19 16.78
N ALA A 52 -1.71 0.02 16.57
CA ALA A 52 -0.71 0.46 17.54
C ALA A 52 -0.45 1.97 17.48
N VAL A 53 -0.52 2.60 16.29
CA VAL A 53 -0.33 4.04 16.15
C VAL A 53 -1.58 4.84 16.54
N LEU A 54 -2.76 4.27 16.39
CA LEU A 54 -4.05 4.97 16.57
C LEU A 54 -4.19 5.70 17.94
N PRO A 55 -3.79 5.12 19.09
CA PRO A 55 -3.82 5.84 20.37
C PRO A 55 -2.89 7.05 20.44
N LEU A 56 -1.86 7.10 19.59
CA LEU A 56 -0.87 8.18 19.54
C LEU A 56 -1.26 9.28 18.54
N MET A 57 -2.28 9.04 17.70
CA MET A 57 -2.70 10.01 16.68
C MET A 57 -3.32 11.25 17.31
N SER A 58 -2.87 12.43 16.84
CA SER A 58 -3.47 13.73 17.18
C SER A 58 -4.92 13.84 16.71
N GLU A 59 -5.67 14.77 17.31
CA GLU A 59 -6.93 15.25 16.75
C GLU A 59 -6.70 15.86 15.34
N GLY A 60 -7.50 15.45 14.38
CA GLY A 60 -7.32 15.83 12.96
C GLY A 60 -6.19 15.09 12.23
N GLY A 61 -5.53 14.14 12.88
CA GLY A 61 -4.46 13.34 12.29
C GLY A 61 -4.89 12.51 11.07
N ALA A 62 -3.92 12.02 10.31
CA ALA A 62 -4.16 11.25 9.10
C ALA A 62 -3.28 10.00 8.99
N VAL A 63 -3.88 8.90 8.56
CA VAL A 63 -3.19 7.64 8.23
C VAL A 63 -3.35 7.36 6.74
N VAL A 64 -2.24 7.01 6.09
CA VAL A 64 -2.24 6.62 4.68
C VAL A 64 -1.65 5.21 4.54
N HIS A 65 -2.46 4.29 4.03
CA HIS A 65 -2.00 2.95 3.65
C HIS A 65 -1.57 2.92 2.19
N VAL A 66 -0.45 2.27 1.89
CA VAL A 66 -0.06 2.01 0.51
C VAL A 66 -0.55 0.62 0.09
N ALA A 67 -1.66 0.63 -0.65
CA ALA A 67 -2.27 -0.57 -1.23
C ALA A 67 -1.56 -0.97 -2.54
N SER A 68 -2.30 -1.27 -3.59
CA SER A 68 -1.81 -1.58 -4.93
C SER A 68 -2.94 -1.53 -5.93
N GLY A 69 -2.64 -1.22 -7.18
CA GLY A 69 -3.54 -1.41 -8.29
C GLY A 69 -4.06 -2.85 -8.40
N LEU A 70 -3.24 -3.83 -8.04
CA LEU A 70 -3.61 -5.25 -8.02
C LEU A 70 -4.70 -5.59 -6.99
N ALA A 71 -5.04 -4.68 -6.08
CA ALA A 71 -6.18 -4.86 -5.16
C ALA A 71 -7.54 -4.88 -5.88
N ALA A 72 -7.64 -4.25 -7.06
CA ALA A 72 -8.85 -4.21 -7.86
C ALA A 72 -8.64 -4.80 -9.27
N HIS A 73 -7.45 -4.63 -9.85
CA HIS A 73 -7.10 -5.14 -11.17
C HIS A 73 -6.19 -6.36 -11.07
N VAL A 74 -6.79 -7.51 -10.74
CA VAL A 74 -6.06 -8.76 -10.49
C VAL A 74 -5.38 -9.30 -11.76
N ARG A 75 -4.26 -10.00 -11.56
CA ARG A 75 -3.50 -10.66 -12.62
C ARG A 75 -3.11 -12.08 -12.22
N PRO A 76 -2.98 -13.00 -13.18
CA PRO A 76 -2.48 -14.34 -12.89
C PRO A 76 -1.16 -14.30 -12.12
N GLY A 77 -0.98 -15.19 -11.17
CA GLY A 77 0.21 -15.29 -10.33
C GLY A 77 0.26 -14.36 -9.11
N TYR A 78 -0.60 -13.34 -9.03
CA TYR A 78 -0.62 -12.36 -7.94
C TYR A 78 -1.72 -12.60 -6.91
N GLY A 79 -2.36 -13.76 -6.90
CA GLY A 79 -3.58 -14.00 -6.10
C GLY A 79 -3.42 -13.64 -4.63
N THR A 80 -2.40 -14.13 -3.97
CA THR A 80 -2.12 -13.87 -2.54
C THR A 80 -1.86 -12.39 -2.27
N TYR A 81 -1.02 -11.77 -3.08
CA TYR A 81 -0.71 -10.34 -2.96
C TYR A 81 -1.96 -9.48 -3.19
N SER A 82 -2.71 -9.76 -4.24
CA SER A 82 -3.96 -9.06 -4.57
C SER A 82 -4.97 -9.16 -3.43
N ALA A 83 -5.16 -10.35 -2.86
CA ALA A 83 -6.04 -10.57 -1.72
C ALA A 83 -5.59 -9.74 -0.50
N SER A 84 -4.29 -9.72 -0.19
CA SER A 84 -3.75 -8.93 0.93
C SER A 84 -3.97 -7.43 0.74
N LYS A 85 -3.77 -6.90 -0.47
CA LYS A 85 -3.94 -5.48 -0.78
C LYS A 85 -5.42 -5.07 -0.92
N ALA A 86 -6.30 -5.95 -1.38
CA ALA A 86 -7.75 -5.75 -1.33
C ALA A 86 -8.27 -5.71 0.11
N GLY A 87 -7.81 -6.64 0.95
CA GLY A 87 -8.07 -6.64 2.39
C GLY A 87 -7.60 -5.36 3.08
N LEU A 88 -6.44 -4.82 2.69
CA LEU A 88 -5.92 -3.56 3.22
C LEU A 88 -6.83 -2.36 2.87
N ILE A 89 -7.40 -2.33 1.66
CA ILE A 89 -8.40 -1.30 1.29
C ILE A 89 -9.64 -1.43 2.17
N ALA A 90 -10.14 -2.65 2.40
CA ALA A 90 -11.28 -2.87 3.28
C ALA A 90 -10.98 -2.41 4.72
N LEU A 91 -9.82 -2.76 5.27
CA LEU A 91 -9.38 -2.28 6.59
C LEU A 91 -9.28 -0.76 6.65
N THR A 92 -8.72 -0.12 5.61
CA THR A 92 -8.64 1.35 5.53
C THR A 92 -10.02 1.99 5.68
N LYS A 93 -11.01 1.47 4.95
CA LYS A 93 -12.40 1.96 5.00
C LYS A 93 -13.03 1.74 6.37
N THR A 94 -12.79 0.59 6.99
CA THR A 94 -13.28 0.28 8.35
C THR A 94 -12.68 1.24 9.38
N PHE A 95 -11.35 1.40 9.39
CA PHE A 95 -10.69 2.37 10.26
C PHE A 95 -11.21 3.80 10.04
N ALA A 96 -11.48 4.16 8.78
CA ALA A 96 -11.99 5.48 8.42
C ALA A 96 -13.34 5.79 9.10
N VAL A 97 -14.31 4.88 8.99
CA VAL A 97 -15.65 5.10 9.56
C VAL A 97 -15.67 5.00 11.09
N GLU A 98 -14.81 4.16 11.66
CA GLU A 98 -14.73 3.96 13.11
C GLU A 98 -13.99 5.09 13.84
N ASN A 99 -13.12 5.85 13.16
CA ASN A 99 -12.26 6.85 13.79
C ASN A 99 -12.53 8.30 13.37
N ALA A 100 -13.42 8.52 12.41
CA ALA A 100 -13.85 9.87 12.07
C ALA A 100 -14.69 10.48 13.21
N PRO A 101 -14.58 11.80 13.47
CA PRO A 101 -13.78 12.77 12.75
C PRO A 101 -12.33 12.91 13.27
N ARG A 102 -11.97 12.17 14.34
CA ARG A 102 -10.70 12.32 15.05
C ARG A 102 -9.48 12.03 14.17
N VAL A 103 -9.51 10.93 13.43
CA VAL A 103 -8.41 10.52 12.55
C VAL A 103 -8.97 10.10 11.20
N ARG A 104 -8.39 10.61 10.12
CA ARG A 104 -8.72 10.21 8.75
C ARG A 104 -7.86 9.03 8.32
N PHE A 105 -8.46 8.08 7.63
CA PHE A 105 -7.76 6.93 7.02
C PHE A 105 -8.04 6.89 5.54
N ASN A 106 -6.99 6.91 4.72
CA ASN A 106 -7.10 6.81 3.27
C ASN A 106 -6.03 5.83 2.73
N ALA A 107 -6.14 5.48 1.47
CA ALA A 107 -5.16 4.64 0.79
C ALA A 107 -4.67 5.29 -0.51
N VAL A 108 -3.41 5.02 -0.85
CA VAL A 108 -2.88 5.20 -2.21
C VAL A 108 -2.70 3.81 -2.80
N ALA A 109 -3.13 3.62 -4.05
CA ALA A 109 -3.03 2.36 -4.78
C ALA A 109 -2.19 2.57 -6.05
N PRO A 110 -0.86 2.40 -5.96
CA PRO A 110 0.03 2.57 -7.10
C PRO A 110 -0.16 1.50 -8.17
N GLY A 111 0.13 1.86 -9.43
CA GLY A 111 0.50 0.92 -10.48
C GLY A 111 1.92 0.40 -10.29
N LEU A 112 2.61 0.13 -11.38
CA LEU A 112 4.01 -0.29 -11.35
C LEU A 112 4.91 0.94 -11.12
N VAL A 113 5.66 0.93 -10.00
CA VAL A 113 6.59 1.99 -9.61
C VAL A 113 8.02 1.48 -9.80
N ASP A 114 8.88 2.27 -10.43
CA ASP A 114 10.29 1.90 -10.65
C ASP A 114 11.08 2.01 -9.34
N THR A 115 11.16 0.90 -8.64
CA THR A 115 11.85 0.76 -7.35
C THR A 115 12.53 -0.60 -7.28
N ALA A 116 13.37 -0.79 -6.27
CA ALA A 116 13.98 -2.09 -5.94
C ALA A 116 12.95 -3.22 -5.78
N PHE A 117 11.71 -2.89 -5.41
CA PHE A 117 10.61 -3.87 -5.29
C PHE A 117 10.39 -4.67 -6.59
N LEU A 118 10.58 -4.06 -7.78
CA LEU A 118 10.45 -4.73 -9.08
C LEU A 118 11.57 -5.74 -9.36
N ARG A 119 12.69 -5.60 -8.68
CA ARG A 119 13.90 -6.41 -8.83
C ARG A 119 14.11 -7.36 -7.64
N GLY A 120 13.05 -7.65 -6.89
CA GLY A 120 13.12 -8.51 -5.72
C GLY A 120 13.56 -7.80 -4.43
N GLY A 121 13.75 -6.48 -4.48
CA GLY A 121 14.13 -5.64 -3.32
C GLY A 121 13.00 -5.54 -2.31
N THR A 122 12.94 -6.51 -1.40
CA THR A 122 11.96 -6.50 -0.27
C THR A 122 12.64 -6.14 1.05
N GLY A 123 13.90 -5.66 1.01
CA GLY A 123 14.77 -5.57 2.17
C GLY A 123 15.27 -6.93 2.67
N ARG A 124 14.85 -8.02 1.99
CA ARG A 124 15.24 -9.42 2.29
C ARG A 124 15.93 -10.12 1.12
N SER A 125 15.95 -9.52 -0.06
CA SER A 125 16.53 -10.07 -1.29
C SER A 125 17.52 -9.08 -1.90
N GLN A 126 18.42 -9.59 -2.75
CA GLN A 126 19.36 -8.76 -3.50
C GLN A 126 18.59 -7.91 -4.53
N GLU A 127 18.93 -6.64 -4.62
CA GLU A 127 18.26 -5.64 -5.47
C GLU A 127 18.72 -5.69 -6.94
N ASP A 128 19.63 -6.61 -7.28
CA ASP A 128 20.34 -6.67 -8.57
C ASP A 128 19.69 -7.63 -9.58
N GLY A 129 18.51 -8.17 -9.26
CA GLY A 129 17.79 -9.10 -10.14
C GLY A 129 17.09 -8.38 -11.30
N ASP A 130 16.87 -9.12 -12.39
CA ASP A 130 16.00 -8.70 -13.46
C ASP A 130 14.56 -8.52 -12.95
N SER A 131 13.85 -7.55 -13.51
CA SER A 131 12.44 -7.38 -13.20
C SER A 131 11.63 -8.61 -13.60
N ILE A 132 10.84 -9.15 -12.66
CA ILE A 132 9.88 -10.24 -12.92
C ILE A 132 8.72 -9.82 -13.85
N VAL A 133 8.62 -8.51 -14.15
CA VAL A 133 7.57 -7.94 -15.00
C VAL A 133 8.23 -7.43 -16.29
N PRO A 134 7.65 -7.69 -17.49
CA PRO A 134 8.14 -7.14 -18.74
C PRO A 134 7.87 -5.63 -18.81
N LEU A 135 8.85 -4.84 -18.36
CA LEU A 135 8.71 -3.38 -18.15
C LEU A 135 8.34 -2.63 -19.42
N ASP A 136 8.90 -3.01 -20.58
CA ASP A 136 8.62 -2.34 -21.86
C ASP A 136 7.17 -2.58 -22.31
N ALA A 137 6.68 -3.80 -22.13
CA ALA A 137 5.27 -4.12 -22.39
C ALA A 137 4.33 -3.32 -21.48
N TYR A 138 4.71 -3.18 -20.19
CA TYR A 138 3.94 -2.37 -19.24
C TYR A 138 3.92 -0.89 -19.65
N ARG A 139 5.07 -0.31 -20.00
CA ARG A 139 5.18 1.07 -20.51
C ARG A 139 4.30 1.28 -21.73
N ALA A 140 4.33 0.34 -22.68
CA ALA A 140 3.53 0.42 -23.91
C ALA A 140 2.02 0.41 -23.64
N MET A 141 1.57 -0.37 -22.66
CA MET A 141 0.15 -0.47 -22.29
C MET A 141 -0.34 0.69 -21.41
N THR A 142 0.53 1.30 -20.62
CA THR A 142 0.17 2.41 -19.73
C THR A 142 -0.10 3.67 -20.55
N PRO A 143 -1.26 4.35 -20.42
CA PRO A 143 -1.54 5.59 -21.14
C PRO A 143 -0.48 6.67 -21.00
N MET A 144 0.10 6.84 -19.81
CA MET A 144 1.20 7.79 -19.54
C MET A 144 2.55 7.36 -20.15
N LYS A 145 2.65 6.18 -20.80
CA LYS A 145 3.81 5.66 -21.53
C LYS A 145 5.11 5.58 -20.73
N ARG A 146 5.02 5.53 -19.41
CA ARG A 146 6.16 5.36 -18.50
C ARG A 146 5.77 4.56 -17.25
N LEU A 147 6.77 4.11 -16.50
CA LEU A 147 6.58 3.67 -15.13
C LEU A 147 6.33 4.89 -14.23
N ALA A 148 5.64 4.68 -13.13
CA ALA A 148 5.64 5.66 -12.07
C ALA A 148 7.04 5.70 -11.40
N LEU A 149 7.43 6.86 -10.93
CA LEU A 149 8.58 7.06 -10.05
C LEU A 149 8.09 7.18 -8.60
N PRO A 150 8.95 6.99 -7.58
CA PRO A 150 8.56 7.22 -6.19
C PRO A 150 7.89 8.57 -5.96
N GLU A 151 8.37 9.63 -6.63
CA GLU A 151 7.86 11.00 -6.54
C GLU A 151 6.40 11.12 -6.99
N ASP A 152 5.96 10.29 -7.95
CA ASP A 152 4.56 10.26 -8.39
C ASP A 152 3.62 9.74 -7.27
N ILE A 153 4.15 9.01 -6.30
CA ILE A 153 3.41 8.44 -5.18
C ILE A 153 3.48 9.32 -3.94
N VAL A 154 4.61 10.00 -3.72
CA VAL A 154 4.82 10.90 -2.57
C VAL A 154 3.81 12.05 -2.58
N GLY A 155 3.57 12.70 -3.73
CA GLY A 155 2.62 13.81 -3.83
C GLY A 155 1.19 13.44 -3.35
N PRO A 156 0.57 12.38 -3.84
CA PRO A 156 -0.71 11.88 -3.34
C PRO A 156 -0.70 11.53 -1.84
N ILE A 157 0.39 10.97 -1.32
CA ILE A 157 0.52 10.68 0.13
C ILE A 157 0.52 11.98 0.92
N ASP A 158 1.36 12.95 0.55
CA ASP A 158 1.46 14.26 1.21
C ASP A 158 0.11 15.00 1.19
N PHE A 159 -0.58 14.95 0.04
CA PHE A 159 -1.93 15.52 -0.06
C PHE A 159 -2.88 14.86 0.95
N LEU A 160 -2.90 13.54 1.05
CA LEU A 160 -3.79 12.83 1.98
C LEU A 160 -3.43 13.05 3.45
N LEU A 161 -2.18 13.33 3.78
CA LEU A 161 -1.75 13.71 5.12
C LEU A 161 -2.11 15.16 5.45
N SER A 162 -2.18 16.03 4.45
CA SER A 162 -2.33 17.47 4.63
C SER A 162 -3.79 17.89 4.97
N PRO A 163 -3.98 19.11 5.50
CA PRO A 163 -5.31 19.69 5.68
C PRO A 163 -6.11 19.87 4.38
N ALA A 164 -5.46 19.91 3.21
CA ALA A 164 -6.14 20.03 1.92
C ALA A 164 -7.08 18.85 1.63
N SER A 165 -6.85 17.70 2.24
CA SER A 165 -7.72 16.52 2.20
C SER A 165 -8.63 16.37 3.42
N GLY A 166 -8.89 17.45 4.14
CA GLY A 166 -9.60 17.45 5.44
C GLY A 166 -11.00 16.84 5.42
N PHE A 167 -11.66 16.79 4.25
CA PHE A 167 -12.97 16.15 4.08
C PHE A 167 -12.90 14.78 3.40
N MET A 168 -11.70 14.18 3.34
CA MET A 168 -11.47 12.86 2.72
C MET A 168 -11.09 11.82 3.78
N THR A 169 -11.93 10.81 3.93
CA THR A 169 -11.65 9.60 4.71
C THR A 169 -12.24 8.38 4.01
N GLY A 170 -11.62 7.22 4.13
CA GLY A 170 -12.02 5.98 3.45
C GLY A 170 -11.78 5.96 1.94
N GLN A 171 -11.05 6.93 1.40
CA GLN A 171 -10.83 7.05 -0.04
C GLN A 171 -9.59 6.27 -0.50
N VAL A 172 -9.58 5.89 -1.78
CA VAL A 172 -8.45 5.25 -2.44
C VAL A 172 -8.05 6.10 -3.64
N LEU A 173 -6.82 6.64 -3.62
CA LEU A 173 -6.25 7.33 -4.76
C LEU A 173 -5.49 6.33 -5.65
N TRP A 174 -6.00 6.09 -6.85
CA TRP A 174 -5.41 5.20 -7.82
C TRP A 174 -4.37 5.93 -8.65
N VAL A 175 -3.07 5.64 -8.40
CA VAL A 175 -1.93 6.31 -9.04
C VAL A 175 -1.25 5.31 -9.97
N ASN A 176 -1.81 5.11 -11.16
CA ASN A 176 -1.43 4.02 -12.07
C ASN A 176 -1.20 4.45 -13.53
N GLY A 177 -1.09 5.76 -13.80
CA GLY A 177 -0.86 6.30 -15.15
C GLY A 177 -1.99 6.00 -16.14
N GLY A 178 -3.21 5.74 -15.65
CA GLY A 178 -4.36 5.36 -16.47
C GLY A 178 -4.37 3.89 -16.87
N GLY A 179 -3.49 3.06 -16.30
CA GLY A 179 -3.38 1.64 -16.64
C GLY A 179 -4.66 0.83 -16.38
N TYR A 180 -5.49 1.29 -15.46
CA TYR A 180 -6.88 0.84 -15.28
C TYR A 180 -7.66 1.88 -14.43
N MET A 181 -8.98 1.86 -14.58
CA MET A 181 -9.92 2.77 -13.88
C MET A 181 -10.98 1.89 -13.19
N PRO A 182 -10.90 1.72 -11.84
CA PRO A 182 -11.88 0.93 -11.10
C PRO A 182 -13.21 1.67 -10.96
#